data_ba3fb83d31dbdb282977c604ecc00f45
#
_entry.id   ba3fb83d31dbdb282977c604ecc00f45
#
_cell.length_a   1.000
_cell.length_b   1.000
_cell.length_c   1.000
_cell.angle_alpha   90.00
_cell.angle_beta   90.00
_cell.angle_gamma   90.00
#
_symmetry.space_group_name_H-M   'P 1'
#
loop_
_entity.id
_entity.type
_entity.pdbx_description
1 polymer ?
#
loop_
_entity_poly.entity_id
_entity_poly.type
_entity_poly.pdbx_seq_one_letter_code
_entity_poly.pdbx_strand_id
1 'polypeptide(L)'
;MNNTYILLMLVNTLTKAEKRYFHLCANLQNGDKVYLTLFNLIDANTSPEQLYTRFCQIQDGKSFETAVKHLYRVLLECLVRLREKQEFSIIYQRLAYYSNEKYLMKLSLN
;
A
#
# COMPACT_ATOMS: atom_id res chain seq x y z
N MET A 1 -8.64 14.95 15.52
CA MET A 1 -7.84 13.70 15.51
C MET A 1 -6.59 13.92 14.69
N ASN A 2 -5.46 13.51 15.20
CA ASN A 2 -4.17 13.75 14.53
C ASN A 2 -3.97 12.77 13.37
N ASN A 3 -3.81 13.28 12.16
CA ASN A 3 -3.59 12.45 10.97
C ASN A 3 -2.32 11.60 11.08
N THR A 4 -1.32 12.08 11.82
CA THR A 4 -0.10 11.34 12.06
C THR A 4 -0.36 10.03 12.81
N TYR A 5 -1.25 10.07 13.81
CA TYR A 5 -1.63 8.87 14.57
C TYR A 5 -2.29 7.83 13.70
N ILE A 6 -3.22 8.27 12.86
CA ILE A 6 -3.93 7.37 11.94
C ILE A 6 -2.92 6.73 11.00
N LEU A 7 -1.98 7.51 10.49
CA LEU A 7 -0.94 7.03 9.59
C LEU A 7 -0.03 6.00 10.26
N LEU A 8 0.37 6.25 11.52
CA LEU A 8 1.18 5.30 12.28
C LEU A 8 0.45 3.97 12.46
N MET A 9 -0.82 4.03 12.81
CA MET A 9 -1.63 2.83 12.98
C MET A 9 -1.76 2.08 11.66
N LEU A 10 -2.03 2.79 10.57
CA LEU A 10 -2.17 2.18 9.26
C LEU A 10 -0.90 1.45 8.83
N VAL A 11 0.26 2.10 8.92
CA VAL A 11 1.53 1.50 8.53
C VAL A 11 1.83 0.27 9.38
N ASN A 12 1.56 0.34 10.68
CA ASN A 12 1.84 -0.77 11.59
C ASN A 12 0.95 -1.98 11.35
N THR A 13 -0.21 -1.80 10.71
CA THR A 13 -1.11 -2.91 10.40
C THR A 13 -0.84 -3.54 9.03
N LEU A 14 0.04 -2.95 8.22
CA LEU A 14 0.35 -3.48 6.90
C LEU A 14 1.09 -4.80 6.98
N THR A 15 0.70 -5.74 6.12
CA THR A 15 1.44 -6.99 5.95
C THR A 15 2.72 -6.75 5.16
N LYS A 16 3.63 -7.72 5.18
CA LYS A 16 4.85 -7.65 4.38
C LYS A 16 4.56 -7.52 2.89
N ALA A 17 3.54 -8.22 2.41
CA ALA A 17 3.12 -8.16 1.02
C ALA A 17 2.61 -6.77 0.65
N GLU A 18 1.82 -6.16 1.54
CA GLU A 18 1.30 -4.81 1.33
C GLU A 18 2.43 -3.77 1.32
N LYS A 19 3.39 -3.88 2.22
CA LYS A 19 4.56 -3.00 2.24
C LYS A 19 5.37 -3.13 0.97
N ARG A 20 5.57 -4.36 0.49
CA ARG A 20 6.29 -4.62 -0.76
C ARG A 20 5.57 -3.99 -1.94
N TYR A 21 4.26 -4.13 -2.00
CA TYR A 21 3.46 -3.53 -3.07
C TYR A 21 3.52 -2.01 -3.03
N PHE A 22 3.47 -1.43 -1.83
CA PHE A 22 3.61 0.02 -1.67
C PHE A 22 4.97 0.51 -2.20
N HIS A 23 6.06 -0.16 -1.85
CA HIS A 23 7.38 0.21 -2.35
C HIS A 23 7.46 0.10 -3.88
N LEU A 24 6.86 -0.93 -4.43
CA LEU A 24 6.81 -1.10 -5.88
C LEU A 24 6.07 0.07 -6.54
N CYS A 25 4.91 0.44 -6.03
CA CYS A 25 4.13 1.56 -6.55
C CYS A 25 4.90 2.88 -6.42
N ALA A 26 5.56 3.09 -5.28
CA ALA A 26 6.33 4.30 -5.04
C ALA A 26 7.51 4.42 -6.00
N ASN A 27 8.17 3.31 -6.30
CA ASN A 27 9.31 3.29 -7.22
C ASN A 27 8.89 3.59 -8.67
N LEU A 28 7.65 3.31 -9.02
CA LEU A 28 7.13 3.58 -10.36
C LEU A 28 6.68 5.02 -10.56
N GLN A 29 6.50 5.77 -9.48
CA GLN A 29 6.09 7.17 -9.57
C GLN A 29 7.27 8.07 -9.86
N ASN A 30 7.03 9.08 -10.70
CA ASN A 30 8.01 10.13 -10.98
C ASN A 30 7.78 11.29 -9.99
N GLY A 31 8.85 12.04 -9.69
CA GLY A 31 8.77 13.22 -8.86
C GLY A 31 9.33 13.02 -7.47
N ASP A 32 9.03 13.99 -6.61
CA ASP A 32 9.56 14.02 -5.25
C ASP A 32 8.85 12.97 -4.36
N LYS A 33 9.66 12.20 -3.66
CA LYS A 33 9.18 11.09 -2.83
C LYS A 33 9.46 11.33 -1.34
N VAL A 34 9.23 12.57 -0.89
CA VAL A 34 9.39 12.93 0.52
C VAL A 34 8.53 12.04 1.42
N TYR A 35 7.34 11.67 0.94
CA TYR A 35 6.46 10.77 1.67
C TYR A 35 7.11 9.40 1.93
N LEU A 36 8.00 8.95 1.05
CA LEU A 36 8.68 7.67 1.23
C LEU A 36 9.68 7.73 2.39
N THR A 37 10.35 8.87 2.57
CA THR A 37 11.19 9.09 3.74
C THR A 37 10.38 8.94 5.03
N LEU A 38 9.18 9.53 5.06
CA LEU A 38 8.30 9.42 6.21
C LEU A 38 7.85 7.97 6.44
N PHE A 39 7.48 7.27 5.38
CA PHE A 39 7.10 5.86 5.47
C PHE A 39 8.23 5.01 6.07
N ASN A 40 9.45 5.20 5.59
CA ASN A 40 10.60 4.43 6.06
C ASN A 40 10.89 4.69 7.54
N LEU A 41 10.71 5.92 7.99
CA LEU A 41 10.89 6.25 9.41
C LEU A 41 9.84 5.54 10.28
N ILE A 42 8.59 5.54 9.84
CA ILE A 42 7.51 4.86 10.56
C ILE A 42 7.76 3.35 10.59
N ASP A 43 8.13 2.79 9.45
CA ASP A 43 8.37 1.36 9.30
C ASP A 43 9.57 0.89 10.15
N ALA A 44 10.51 1.78 10.43
CA ALA A 44 11.65 1.50 11.30
C ALA A 44 11.31 1.61 12.79
N ASN A 45 10.03 1.71 13.14
CA ASN A 45 9.53 1.79 14.53
C ASN A 45 9.98 3.05 15.27
N THR A 46 10.11 4.15 14.54
CA THR A 46 10.38 5.45 15.17
C THR A 46 9.19 5.85 16.05
N SER A 47 9.46 6.25 17.28
CA SER A 47 8.40 6.66 18.20
C SER A 47 7.69 7.90 17.68
N PRO A 48 6.38 8.07 17.99
CA PRO A 48 5.63 9.25 17.53
C PRO A 48 6.28 10.56 17.96
N GLU A 49 6.87 10.59 19.16
CA GLU A 49 7.51 11.78 19.71
C GLU A 49 8.77 12.17 18.94
N GLN A 50 9.48 11.20 18.36
CA GLN A 50 10.72 11.44 17.64
C GLN A 50 10.54 11.52 16.14
N LEU A 51 9.37 11.18 15.64
CA LEU A 51 9.12 11.11 14.21
C LEU A 51 9.39 12.44 13.50
N TYR A 52 8.82 13.52 14.02
CA TYR A 52 9.03 14.86 13.45
C TYR A 52 10.51 15.27 13.50
N THR A 53 11.15 15.04 14.64
CA THR A 53 12.57 15.40 14.82
C THR A 53 13.44 14.65 13.82
N ARG A 54 13.24 13.36 13.66
CA ARG A 54 14.02 12.56 12.71
C ARG A 54 13.72 12.94 11.27
N PHE A 55 12.47 13.24 10.98
CA PHE A 55 12.11 13.70 9.65
C PHE A 55 12.84 15.00 9.30
N CYS A 56 12.91 15.94 10.23
CA CYS A 56 13.60 17.21 10.04
C CYS A 56 15.11 17.05 9.85
N GLN A 57 15.70 15.98 10.32
CA GLN A 57 17.11 15.69 10.11
C GLN A 57 17.41 15.28 8.66
N ILE A 58 16.42 14.74 7.98
CA ILE A 58 16.55 14.22 6.61
C ILE A 58 15.96 15.20 5.61
N GLN A 59 14.82 15.78 5.93
CA GLN A 59 14.05 16.67 5.07
C GLN A 59 13.75 17.99 5.78
N ASP A 60 13.25 18.99 5.02
CA ASP A 60 12.78 20.24 5.61
C ASP A 60 11.53 19.99 6.43
N GLY A 61 11.53 20.49 7.67
CA GLY A 61 10.38 20.32 8.58
C GLY A 61 9.09 20.93 8.07
N LYS A 62 9.16 21.91 7.18
CA LYS A 62 7.97 22.52 6.57
C LYS A 62 7.21 21.53 5.70
N SER A 63 7.88 20.49 5.19
CA SER A 63 7.27 19.48 4.34
C SER A 63 6.59 18.36 5.12
N PHE A 64 6.69 18.35 6.45
CA PHE A 64 6.22 17.22 7.26
C PHE A 64 4.70 17.00 7.12
N GLU A 65 3.89 18.05 7.31
CA GLU A 65 2.44 17.90 7.19
C GLU A 65 2.03 17.51 5.78
N THR A 66 2.67 18.09 4.79
CA THR A 66 2.43 17.73 3.39
C THR A 66 2.79 16.27 3.13
N ALA A 67 3.91 15.82 3.68
CA ALA A 67 4.34 14.43 3.57
C ALA A 67 3.34 13.48 4.24
N VAL A 68 2.82 13.85 5.41
CA VAL A 68 1.80 13.04 6.12
C VAL A 68 0.56 12.88 5.25
N LYS A 69 0.03 13.95 4.71
CA LYS A 69 -1.15 13.91 3.85
C LYS A 69 -0.89 13.13 2.57
N HIS A 70 0.27 13.35 1.97
CA HIS A 70 0.64 12.68 0.73
C HIS A 70 0.81 11.17 0.95
N LEU A 71 1.51 10.78 2.01
CA LEU A 71 1.71 9.38 2.34
C LEU A 71 0.38 8.68 2.59
N TYR A 72 -0.51 9.31 3.36
CA TYR A 72 -1.83 8.75 3.64
C TYR A 72 -2.59 8.48 2.33
N ARG A 73 -2.61 9.46 1.44
CA ARG A 73 -3.31 9.32 0.15
C ARG A 73 -2.69 8.21 -0.71
N VAL A 74 -1.37 8.18 -0.82
CA VAL A 74 -0.68 7.18 -1.65
C VAL A 74 -0.90 5.77 -1.08
N LEU A 75 -0.85 5.62 0.24
CA LEU A 75 -1.11 4.33 0.88
C LEU A 75 -2.52 3.84 0.60
N LEU A 76 -3.53 4.72 0.77
CA LEU A 76 -4.91 4.34 0.50
C LEU A 76 -5.10 3.93 -0.96
N GLU A 77 -4.56 4.71 -1.88
CA GLU A 77 -4.64 4.39 -3.31
C GLU A 77 -3.98 3.04 -3.62
N CYS A 78 -2.81 2.79 -3.04
CA CYS A 78 -2.10 1.53 -3.24
C CYS A 78 -2.87 0.34 -2.68
N LEU A 79 -3.44 0.49 -1.48
CA LEU A 79 -4.20 -0.59 -0.85
C LEU A 79 -5.47 -0.91 -1.63
N VAL A 80 -6.15 0.13 -2.14
CA VAL A 80 -7.35 -0.07 -2.97
C VAL A 80 -6.98 -0.82 -4.24
N ARG A 81 -5.90 -0.40 -4.93
CA ARG A 81 -5.44 -1.07 -6.14
C ARG A 81 -5.05 -2.53 -5.88
N LEU A 82 -4.36 -2.78 -4.78
CA LEU A 82 -3.96 -4.14 -4.42
C LEU A 82 -5.19 -5.01 -4.19
N ARG A 83 -6.18 -4.49 -3.48
CA ARG A 83 -7.42 -5.21 -3.21
C ARG A 83 -8.18 -5.50 -4.50
N GLU A 84 -8.32 -4.52 -5.38
CA GLU A 84 -8.96 -4.72 -6.68
C GLU A 84 -8.26 -5.80 -7.49
N LYS A 85 -6.93 -5.79 -7.48
CA LYS A 85 -6.13 -6.78 -8.19
C LYS A 85 -6.36 -8.18 -7.61
N GLN A 86 -6.42 -8.30 -6.29
CA GLN A 86 -6.69 -9.57 -5.62
C GLN A 86 -8.08 -10.08 -5.93
N GLU A 87 -9.09 -9.21 -5.89
CA GLU A 87 -10.47 -9.57 -6.20
C GLU A 87 -10.60 -9.99 -7.66
N PHE A 88 -9.96 -9.27 -8.57
CA PHE A 88 -9.95 -9.64 -9.99
C PHE A 88 -9.33 -11.02 -10.19
N SER A 89 -8.22 -11.30 -9.51
CA SER A 89 -7.55 -12.59 -9.60
C SER A 89 -8.45 -13.73 -9.13
N ILE A 90 -9.17 -13.52 -8.03
CA ILE A 90 -10.12 -14.51 -7.51
C ILE A 90 -11.26 -14.75 -8.51
N ILE A 91 -11.82 -13.69 -9.06
CA ILE A 91 -12.89 -13.79 -10.06
C ILE A 91 -12.39 -14.52 -11.29
N TYR A 92 -11.21 -14.17 -11.77
CA TYR A 92 -10.61 -14.83 -12.92
C TYR A 92 -10.40 -16.32 -12.70
N GLN A 93 -9.92 -16.70 -11.51
CA GLN A 93 -9.73 -18.10 -11.17
C GLN A 93 -11.06 -18.86 -11.15
N ARG A 94 -12.11 -18.22 -10.62
CA ARG A 94 -13.45 -18.84 -10.61
C ARG A 94 -13.96 -19.05 -12.02
N LEU A 95 -13.83 -18.05 -12.88
CA LEU A 95 -14.28 -18.16 -14.27
C LEU A 95 -13.53 -19.26 -15.01
N ALA A 96 -12.20 -19.35 -14.79
CA ALA A 96 -11.41 -20.41 -15.40
C ALA A 96 -11.84 -21.79 -14.92
N TYR A 97 -12.12 -21.91 -13.63
CA TYR A 97 -12.59 -23.18 -13.05
C TYR A 97 -13.91 -23.61 -13.67
N TYR A 98 -14.88 -22.69 -13.70
CA TYR A 98 -16.19 -23.01 -14.27
C TYR A 98 -16.13 -23.29 -15.76
N SER A 99 -15.29 -22.59 -16.49
CA SER A 99 -15.11 -22.84 -17.92
C SER A 99 -14.53 -24.23 -18.16
N ASN A 100 -13.52 -24.65 -17.38
CA ASN A 100 -12.95 -25.97 -17.49
C ASN A 100 -13.94 -27.06 -17.10
N GLU A 101 -14.72 -26.82 -16.06
CA GLU A 101 -15.73 -27.77 -15.62
C GLU A 101 -16.81 -27.97 -16.68
N LYS A 102 -17.30 -26.88 -17.27
CA LYS A 102 -18.27 -26.95 -18.37
C LYS A 102 -17.70 -27.69 -19.57
N TYR A 103 -16.45 -27.44 -19.89
CA TYR A 103 -15.79 -28.11 -21.00
C TYR A 103 -15.70 -29.63 -20.75
N LEU A 104 -15.31 -30.02 -19.54
CA LEU A 104 -15.23 -31.44 -19.19
C LEU A 104 -16.57 -32.10 -19.20
N MET A 105 -17.61 -31.44 -18.73
CA MET A 105 -18.98 -31.97 -18.80
C MET A 105 -19.42 -32.18 -20.24
N LYS A 106 -19.09 -31.24 -21.11
CA LYS A 106 -19.44 -31.34 -22.53
C LYS A 106 -18.74 -32.52 -23.18
N LEU A 107 -17.47 -32.75 -22.82
CA LEU A 107 -16.72 -33.89 -23.33
C LEU A 107 -17.29 -35.22 -22.84
N SER A 108 -17.72 -35.28 -21.58
CA SER A 108 -18.26 -36.52 -21.00
C SER A 108 -19.63 -36.88 -21.53
N LEU A 109 -20.40 -35.91 -22.02
CA LEU A 109 -21.71 -36.14 -22.63
C LEU A 109 -21.62 -36.55 -24.08
N ASN A 110 -20.50 -36.35 -24.70
CA ASN A 110 -20.26 -36.79 -26.06
C ASN A 110 -19.61 -38.17 -26.10
#